data_4bf949b473c2cbb37b641e2fe314f5b1
#
_entry.id   4bf949b473c2cbb37b641e2fe314f5b1
#
_cell.length_a   1.000
_cell.length_b   1.000
_cell.length_c   1.000
_cell.angle_alpha   90.00
_cell.angle_beta   90.00
_cell.angle_gamma   90.00
#
_symmetry.space_group_name_H-M   'P 1'
#
loop_
_entity.id
_entity.type
_entity.pdbx_description
1 polymer ?
#
loop_
_entity_poly.entity_id
_entity_poly.type
_entity_poly.pdbx_seq_one_letter_code
_entity_poly.pdbx_strand_id
1 'polypeptide(L)'
;AEFLSLHTIFDETNPDLSVSSTKAMVGHCLGAAGAIEAVFAIKALTENKIPPTIGYSEEDIEALGEKAGTFDFMPNTMKEKDLHYVMSNSFAFGGSNASIIFSKEPGNVKETENDEKVYITGLGIVSPLGNGVANYIDKVNAQIKPEATSVHANVGKEDYDKYGLKMAFYRKLDKFSLMQVISGLEALQEAGIEVTEENAEELGMIVGTGDGPLTTVYEFQEHISENGTTAGSAFNFPNTVYNAAGGYLSIKTGMRGYNVTVTNGAQSGMSSLCYAYNEIKQNRGKAMLATGTDENSEVMEKLYAKLGKVAGDVKQAYAGGDGFVLADGSTSIALENETYAASHNAKKYAEVCGYAMTHEGVAYGDVAGTEKGLMNAIVDAAAMAGITLDQIDAVYGFANGADEVDTLERHVYEEIFAGKVPVHQVRDYTGEGRAASSALSVAHAALTLSGDLATRQNAYYVTTEEVTKEVVDTSAYKYVLATSCAIGGSYAAVILKKVA
;
A
#
# COMPACT_ATOMS: atom_id res chain seq x y z
N ALA A 1 -13.64 -14.96 -20.46
CA ALA A 1 -13.89 -14.91 -19.02
C ALA A 1 -15.13 -14.09 -18.73
N GLU A 2 -15.18 -12.79 -19.05
CA GLU A 2 -16.32 -11.89 -18.76
C GLU A 2 -17.66 -12.41 -19.30
N PHE A 3 -17.70 -12.82 -20.55
CA PHE A 3 -18.89 -13.43 -21.19
C PHE A 3 -19.46 -14.60 -20.36
N LEU A 4 -18.59 -15.51 -19.93
CA LEU A 4 -18.99 -16.66 -19.14
C LEU A 4 -19.54 -16.25 -17.78
N SER A 5 -18.92 -15.26 -17.14
CA SER A 5 -19.39 -14.73 -15.85
C SER A 5 -20.76 -14.05 -15.98
N LEU A 6 -20.98 -13.27 -17.05
CA LEU A 6 -22.28 -12.65 -17.33
C LEU A 6 -23.36 -13.69 -17.53
N HIS A 7 -23.09 -14.76 -18.32
CA HIS A 7 -24.04 -15.87 -18.49
C HIS A 7 -24.35 -16.56 -17.16
N THR A 8 -23.32 -16.89 -16.38
CA THR A 8 -23.53 -17.55 -15.08
C THR A 8 -24.43 -16.77 -14.13
N ILE A 9 -24.36 -15.42 -14.17
CA ILE A 9 -25.08 -14.56 -13.22
C ILE A 9 -26.45 -14.14 -13.76
N PHE A 10 -26.56 -13.81 -15.05
CA PHE A 10 -27.70 -13.08 -15.61
C PHE A 10 -28.54 -13.86 -16.62
N ASP A 11 -28.09 -15.01 -17.14
CA ASP A 11 -28.77 -15.71 -18.23
C ASP A 11 -30.24 -16.02 -17.93
N GLU A 12 -30.52 -16.47 -16.70
CA GLU A 12 -31.90 -16.77 -16.27
C GLU A 12 -32.62 -15.56 -15.65
N THR A 13 -31.88 -14.59 -15.08
CA THR A 13 -32.43 -13.49 -14.28
C THR A 13 -32.66 -12.22 -15.08
N ASN A 14 -31.89 -11.98 -16.12
CA ASN A 14 -31.95 -10.80 -16.98
C ASN A 14 -31.54 -11.10 -18.41
N PRO A 15 -32.37 -11.84 -19.17
CA PRO A 15 -32.04 -12.25 -20.54
C PRO A 15 -31.96 -11.06 -21.52
N ASP A 16 -32.56 -9.90 -21.20
CA ASP A 16 -32.50 -8.69 -22.01
C ASP A 16 -31.35 -7.75 -21.63
N LEU A 17 -30.31 -8.26 -20.96
CA LEU A 17 -29.15 -7.49 -20.57
C LEU A 17 -28.43 -6.91 -21.79
N SER A 18 -28.20 -5.59 -21.77
CA SER A 18 -27.38 -4.92 -22.77
C SER A 18 -25.95 -4.75 -22.23
N VAL A 19 -24.96 -5.14 -23.00
CA VAL A 19 -23.55 -5.09 -22.66
C VAL A 19 -22.81 -4.21 -23.66
N SER A 20 -22.03 -3.23 -23.17
CA SER A 20 -21.32 -2.27 -24.01
C SER A 20 -19.88 -2.08 -23.51
N SER A 21 -18.94 -1.94 -24.43
CA SER A 21 -17.57 -1.54 -24.12
C SER A 21 -17.23 -0.22 -24.84
N THR A 22 -17.00 0.81 -24.05
CA THR A 22 -16.61 2.13 -24.56
C THR A 22 -15.14 2.24 -24.96
N LYS A 23 -14.30 1.23 -24.63
CA LYS A 23 -12.87 1.19 -25.01
C LYS A 23 -12.65 1.24 -26.51
N ALA A 24 -13.59 0.74 -27.31
CA ALA A 24 -13.53 0.84 -28.76
C ALA A 24 -13.56 2.31 -29.27
N MET A 25 -14.14 3.23 -28.48
CA MET A 25 -14.25 4.65 -28.83
C MET A 25 -13.13 5.51 -28.22
N VAL A 26 -12.70 5.20 -26.98
CA VAL A 26 -11.77 6.05 -26.21
C VAL A 26 -10.39 5.43 -26.00
N GLY A 27 -10.20 4.17 -26.41
CA GLY A 27 -9.00 3.39 -26.14
C GLY A 27 -8.97 2.84 -24.72
N HIS A 28 -7.93 2.06 -24.42
CA HIS A 28 -7.70 1.53 -23.07
C HIS A 28 -6.82 2.50 -22.28
N CYS A 29 -7.44 3.28 -21.41
CA CYS A 29 -6.78 4.33 -20.62
C CYS A 29 -6.14 3.79 -19.31
N LEU A 30 -5.80 2.51 -19.24
CA LEU A 30 -5.16 1.84 -18.08
C LEU A 30 -5.89 2.17 -16.76
N GLY A 31 -5.19 2.75 -15.78
CA GLY A 31 -5.77 3.10 -14.48
C GLY A 31 -6.92 4.10 -14.52
N ALA A 32 -7.02 4.92 -15.58
CA ALA A 32 -8.14 5.85 -15.76
C ALA A 32 -9.39 5.18 -16.39
N ALA A 33 -9.26 3.97 -16.95
CA ALA A 33 -10.34 3.32 -17.70
C ALA A 33 -11.63 3.18 -16.87
N GLY A 34 -11.52 2.66 -15.66
CA GLY A 34 -12.69 2.47 -14.78
C GLY A 34 -13.43 3.77 -14.44
N ALA A 35 -12.69 4.87 -14.22
CA ALA A 35 -13.27 6.17 -13.95
C ALA A 35 -13.99 6.74 -15.19
N ILE A 36 -13.37 6.62 -16.38
CA ILE A 36 -13.98 7.04 -17.65
C ILE A 36 -15.25 6.22 -17.92
N GLU A 37 -15.19 4.91 -17.75
CA GLU A 37 -16.32 4.00 -17.94
C GLU A 37 -17.46 4.27 -16.93
N ALA A 38 -17.12 4.64 -15.69
CA ALA A 38 -18.11 5.09 -14.72
C ALA A 38 -18.85 6.36 -15.17
N VAL A 39 -18.15 7.33 -15.80
CA VAL A 39 -18.79 8.51 -16.38
C VAL A 39 -19.75 8.10 -17.51
N PHE A 40 -19.35 7.20 -18.40
CA PHE A 40 -20.25 6.68 -19.44
C PHE A 40 -21.46 5.96 -18.83
N ALA A 41 -21.27 5.14 -17.80
CA ALA A 41 -22.36 4.44 -17.09
C ALA A 41 -23.36 5.43 -16.47
N ILE A 42 -22.89 6.48 -15.80
CA ILE A 42 -23.75 7.53 -15.24
C ILE A 42 -24.49 8.28 -16.34
N LYS A 43 -23.82 8.64 -17.44
CA LYS A 43 -24.48 9.30 -18.58
C LYS A 43 -25.51 8.40 -19.25
N ALA A 44 -25.20 7.12 -19.45
CA ALA A 44 -26.16 6.15 -19.96
C ALA A 44 -27.43 6.10 -19.09
N LEU A 45 -27.26 6.01 -17.77
CA LEU A 45 -28.35 5.96 -16.79
C LEU A 45 -29.20 7.24 -16.81
N THR A 46 -28.57 8.41 -16.85
CA THR A 46 -29.28 9.71 -16.79
C THR A 46 -29.96 10.07 -18.10
N GLU A 47 -29.44 9.67 -19.24
CA GLU A 47 -29.96 9.97 -20.56
C GLU A 47 -30.81 8.86 -21.16
N ASN A 48 -30.91 7.69 -20.50
CA ASN A 48 -31.57 6.49 -21.03
C ASN A 48 -30.99 6.04 -22.39
N LYS A 49 -29.67 6.15 -22.57
CA LYS A 49 -28.96 5.84 -23.81
C LYS A 49 -27.79 4.92 -23.54
N ILE A 50 -27.76 3.78 -24.20
CA ILE A 50 -26.67 2.82 -24.09
C ILE A 50 -25.67 3.08 -25.20
N PRO A 51 -24.39 3.41 -24.88
CA PRO A 51 -23.37 3.63 -25.90
C PRO A 51 -23.09 2.32 -26.67
N PRO A 52 -22.69 2.39 -27.94
CA PRO A 52 -22.37 1.19 -28.69
C PRO A 52 -20.98 0.65 -28.37
N THR A 53 -20.76 -0.63 -28.63
CA THR A 53 -19.45 -1.20 -28.86
C THR A 53 -19.16 -1.09 -30.37
N ILE A 54 -18.28 -0.15 -30.78
CA ILE A 54 -17.99 0.08 -32.19
C ILE A 54 -16.91 -0.86 -32.73
N GLY A 55 -16.87 -1.04 -34.05
CA GLY A 55 -15.82 -1.82 -34.75
C GLY A 55 -16.22 -3.25 -35.11
N TYR A 56 -17.46 -3.63 -34.90
CA TYR A 56 -17.97 -4.93 -35.37
C TYR A 56 -18.16 -4.92 -36.89
N SER A 57 -17.64 -5.96 -37.59
CA SER A 57 -17.98 -6.29 -38.94
C SER A 57 -19.33 -7.05 -39.04
N GLU A 58 -19.87 -7.24 -40.22
CA GLU A 58 -21.09 -8.07 -40.46
C GLU A 58 -20.86 -9.51 -39.98
N GLU A 59 -19.69 -10.09 -40.29
CA GLU A 59 -19.31 -11.43 -39.88
C GLU A 59 -19.21 -11.54 -38.33
N ASP A 60 -18.66 -10.53 -37.66
CA ASP A 60 -18.58 -10.50 -36.20
C ASP A 60 -19.98 -10.47 -35.57
N ILE A 61 -20.91 -9.71 -36.15
CA ILE A 61 -22.27 -9.60 -35.65
C ILE A 61 -23.01 -10.95 -35.79
N GLU A 62 -22.86 -11.64 -36.93
CA GLU A 62 -23.44 -12.97 -37.16
C GLU A 62 -22.83 -14.00 -36.17
N ALA A 63 -21.51 -14.00 -36.00
CA ALA A 63 -20.82 -14.88 -35.06
C ALA A 63 -21.17 -14.58 -33.60
N LEU A 64 -21.43 -13.32 -33.26
CA LEU A 64 -21.89 -12.90 -31.95
C LEU A 64 -23.29 -13.41 -31.65
N GLY A 65 -24.21 -13.32 -32.62
CA GLY A 65 -25.59 -13.78 -32.49
C GLY A 65 -25.71 -15.26 -32.09
N GLU A 66 -24.82 -16.14 -32.58
CA GLU A 66 -24.77 -17.52 -32.16
C GLU A 66 -24.20 -17.74 -30.75
N LYS A 67 -23.28 -16.87 -30.30
CA LYS A 67 -22.52 -17.01 -29.05
C LYS A 67 -23.08 -16.15 -27.90
N ALA A 68 -23.75 -15.05 -28.23
CA ALA A 68 -24.22 -14.08 -27.24
C ALA A 68 -25.42 -14.59 -26.42
N GLY A 69 -26.06 -15.64 -26.88
CA GLY A 69 -27.34 -16.07 -26.28
C GLY A 69 -28.39 -14.99 -26.42
N THR A 70 -28.99 -14.57 -25.30
CA THR A 70 -30.02 -13.54 -25.29
C THR A 70 -29.49 -12.13 -25.06
N PHE A 71 -28.19 -11.95 -24.74
CA PHE A 71 -27.61 -10.64 -24.42
C PHE A 71 -27.39 -9.81 -25.68
N ASP A 72 -27.65 -8.50 -25.54
CA ASP A 72 -27.37 -7.51 -26.57
C ASP A 72 -26.00 -6.85 -26.33
N PHE A 73 -25.01 -7.18 -27.14
CA PHE A 73 -23.64 -6.60 -27.06
C PHE A 73 -23.51 -5.24 -27.74
N MET A 74 -24.62 -4.59 -28.07
CA MET A 74 -24.65 -3.21 -28.59
C MET A 74 -23.75 -2.96 -29.82
N PRO A 75 -23.77 -3.78 -30.88
CA PRO A 75 -22.84 -3.65 -32.00
C PRO A 75 -23.11 -2.37 -32.78
N ASN A 76 -22.08 -1.51 -32.86
CA ASN A 76 -21.98 -0.30 -33.71
C ASN A 76 -23.05 0.77 -33.52
N THR A 77 -24.17 0.51 -32.85
CA THR A 77 -25.32 1.45 -32.79
C THR A 77 -25.76 1.69 -31.35
N MET A 78 -25.90 2.97 -31.00
CA MET A 78 -26.50 3.38 -29.73
C MET A 78 -27.99 3.01 -29.70
N LYS A 79 -28.47 2.62 -28.51
CA LYS A 79 -29.90 2.33 -28.27
C LYS A 79 -30.46 3.16 -27.13
N GLU A 80 -31.73 3.53 -27.27
CA GLU A 80 -32.48 4.11 -26.15
C GLU A 80 -33.18 2.97 -25.40
N LYS A 81 -33.03 2.97 -24.06
CA LYS A 81 -33.65 2.01 -23.16
C LYS A 81 -33.89 2.67 -21.81
N ASP A 82 -35.05 2.47 -21.22
CA ASP A 82 -35.29 2.95 -19.84
C ASP A 82 -34.42 2.17 -18.86
N LEU A 83 -33.43 2.87 -18.29
CA LEU A 83 -32.42 2.29 -17.42
C LEU A 83 -32.67 2.68 -15.96
N HIS A 84 -32.73 1.71 -15.09
CA HIS A 84 -32.83 1.89 -13.64
C HIS A 84 -31.51 1.61 -12.95
N TYR A 85 -30.74 0.65 -13.45
CA TYR A 85 -29.43 0.25 -12.95
C TYR A 85 -28.43 0.10 -14.09
N VAL A 86 -27.22 0.55 -13.86
CA VAL A 86 -26.10 0.32 -14.78
C VAL A 86 -24.90 -0.16 -13.96
N MET A 87 -24.28 -1.27 -14.37
CA MET A 87 -23.09 -1.81 -13.76
C MET A 87 -21.86 -1.52 -14.61
N SER A 88 -20.80 -1.05 -13.99
CA SER A 88 -19.49 -0.90 -14.61
C SER A 88 -18.52 -1.92 -13.99
N ASN A 89 -17.87 -2.72 -14.83
CA ASN A 89 -16.92 -3.75 -14.44
C ASN A 89 -15.51 -3.39 -14.91
N SER A 90 -14.54 -3.59 -14.06
CA SER A 90 -13.13 -3.43 -14.38
C SER A 90 -12.36 -4.69 -13.97
N PHE A 91 -11.52 -5.19 -14.89
CA PHE A 91 -10.69 -6.37 -14.69
C PHE A 91 -9.23 -6.00 -14.92
N ALA A 92 -8.36 -6.30 -13.95
CA ALA A 92 -6.95 -5.95 -14.02
C ALA A 92 -6.04 -7.18 -14.08
N PHE A 93 -4.81 -6.99 -14.53
CA PHE A 93 -3.76 -7.99 -14.45
C PHE A 93 -3.55 -8.41 -12.98
N GLY A 94 -3.30 -9.70 -12.76
CA GLY A 94 -3.18 -10.25 -11.42
C GLY A 94 -4.49 -10.76 -10.82
N GLY A 95 -5.64 -10.59 -11.53
CA GLY A 95 -6.94 -11.11 -11.11
C GLY A 95 -7.74 -10.17 -10.20
N SER A 96 -7.34 -8.91 -10.08
CA SER A 96 -8.13 -7.89 -9.36
C SER A 96 -9.36 -7.52 -10.19
N ASN A 97 -10.54 -7.56 -9.57
CA ASN A 97 -11.80 -7.24 -10.20
C ASN A 97 -12.56 -6.22 -9.36
N ALA A 98 -13.23 -5.29 -10.03
CA ALA A 98 -14.10 -4.32 -9.39
C ALA A 98 -15.40 -4.15 -10.17
N SER A 99 -16.52 -4.07 -9.46
CA SER A 99 -17.84 -3.81 -10.02
C SER A 99 -18.52 -2.70 -9.23
N ILE A 100 -19.08 -1.71 -9.94
CA ILE A 100 -19.83 -0.61 -9.36
C ILE A 100 -21.21 -0.57 -10.01
N ILE A 101 -22.26 -0.48 -9.19
CA ILE A 101 -23.64 -0.35 -9.66
C ILE A 101 -24.11 1.08 -9.40
N PHE A 102 -24.58 1.74 -10.45
CA PHE A 102 -25.23 3.05 -10.41
C PHE A 102 -26.74 2.88 -10.52
N SER A 103 -27.50 3.64 -9.74
CA SER A 103 -28.97 3.61 -9.72
C SER A 103 -29.55 5.02 -9.73
N LYS A 104 -30.74 5.20 -10.34
CA LYS A 104 -31.57 6.40 -10.20
C LYS A 104 -32.25 6.49 -8.83
N GLU A 105 -32.47 5.37 -8.21
CA GLU A 105 -33.13 5.26 -6.91
C GLU A 105 -32.09 5.14 -5.80
N PRO A 106 -32.33 5.73 -4.61
CA PRO A 106 -31.48 5.53 -3.46
C PRO A 106 -31.39 4.06 -3.09
N GLY A 107 -30.17 3.56 -2.91
CA GLY A 107 -29.93 2.21 -2.38
C GLY A 107 -30.24 2.14 -0.88
N ASN A 108 -30.53 0.94 -0.39
CA ASN A 108 -30.55 0.68 1.04
C ASN A 108 -29.11 0.64 1.56
N VAL A 109 -28.66 1.72 2.18
CA VAL A 109 -27.37 1.75 2.86
C VAL A 109 -27.50 0.97 4.16
N LYS A 110 -26.79 -0.14 4.29
CA LYS A 110 -26.55 -0.75 5.61
C LYS A 110 -25.32 -0.06 6.19
N GLU A 111 -25.44 0.49 7.37
CA GLU A 111 -24.27 0.82 8.18
C GLU A 111 -23.53 -0.48 8.47
N THR A 112 -22.28 -0.56 8.05
CA THR A 112 -21.46 -1.77 8.16
C THR A 112 -20.33 -1.62 9.17
N GLU A 113 -20.14 -0.42 9.73
CA GLU A 113 -19.11 -0.20 10.73
C GLU A 113 -19.34 -1.04 11.98
N ASN A 114 -18.26 -1.57 12.52
CA ASN A 114 -18.25 -2.34 13.74
C ASN A 114 -17.35 -1.70 14.80
N ASP A 115 -17.64 -1.97 16.07
CA ASP A 115 -16.88 -1.47 17.22
C ASP A 115 -15.67 -2.36 17.55
N GLU A 116 -15.43 -3.47 16.80
CA GLU A 116 -14.33 -4.36 17.10
C GLU A 116 -12.98 -3.65 16.98
N LYS A 117 -12.08 -4.02 17.87
CA LYS A 117 -10.70 -3.54 17.81
C LYS A 117 -9.96 -4.19 16.64
N VAL A 118 -8.97 -3.45 16.14
CA VAL A 118 -8.08 -3.93 15.08
C VAL A 118 -6.68 -4.07 15.65
N TYR A 119 -6.10 -5.25 15.50
CA TYR A 119 -4.77 -5.57 16.02
C TYR A 119 -3.77 -5.83 14.91
N ILE A 120 -2.53 -5.43 15.15
CA ILE A 120 -1.38 -5.93 14.41
C ILE A 120 -1.04 -7.31 14.97
N THR A 121 -1.12 -8.35 14.14
CA THR A 121 -0.95 -9.74 14.55
C THR A 121 0.21 -10.44 13.87
N GLY A 122 0.71 -9.91 12.76
CA GLY A 122 1.85 -10.44 12.06
C GLY A 122 2.65 -9.36 11.35
N LEU A 123 3.94 -9.58 11.26
CA LEU A 123 4.90 -8.70 10.61
C LEU A 123 5.75 -9.49 9.63
N GLY A 124 6.16 -8.85 8.54
CA GLY A 124 7.12 -9.41 7.61
C GLY A 124 8.03 -8.30 7.10
N ILE A 125 9.35 -8.52 7.17
CA ILE A 125 10.35 -7.48 6.91
C ILE A 125 11.41 -8.00 5.94
N VAL A 126 11.57 -7.29 4.83
CA VAL A 126 12.71 -7.40 3.91
C VAL A 126 13.41 -6.05 3.90
N SER A 127 14.66 -6.00 4.31
CA SER A 127 15.39 -4.75 4.49
C SER A 127 16.89 -4.90 4.23
N PRO A 128 17.65 -3.81 4.14
CA PRO A 128 19.11 -3.87 4.05
C PRO A 128 19.80 -4.54 5.26
N LEU A 129 19.11 -4.63 6.40
CA LEU A 129 19.59 -5.38 7.57
C LEU A 129 19.45 -6.91 7.41
N GLY A 130 18.74 -7.35 6.37
CA GLY A 130 18.42 -8.73 6.08
C GLY A 130 16.92 -9.00 6.15
N ASN A 131 16.53 -10.24 5.83
CA ASN A 131 15.14 -10.64 5.71
C ASN A 131 14.65 -11.33 7.00
N GLY A 132 13.43 -11.03 7.36
CA GLY A 132 12.74 -11.60 8.51
C GLY A 132 12.77 -10.73 9.76
N VAL A 133 11.65 -10.79 10.50
CA VAL A 133 11.43 -10.03 11.75
C VAL A 133 12.51 -10.32 12.79
N ALA A 134 12.87 -11.58 12.99
CA ALA A 134 13.90 -11.96 13.96
C ALA A 134 15.26 -11.32 13.62
N ASN A 135 15.66 -11.36 12.35
CA ASN A 135 16.92 -10.75 11.91
C ASN A 135 16.89 -9.22 12.08
N TYR A 136 15.76 -8.59 11.78
CA TYR A 136 15.57 -7.17 12.02
C TYR A 136 15.75 -6.81 13.49
N ILE A 137 15.10 -7.55 14.40
CA ILE A 137 15.21 -7.37 15.85
C ILE A 137 16.67 -7.49 16.31
N ASP A 138 17.37 -8.54 15.89
CA ASP A 138 18.77 -8.78 16.26
C ASP A 138 19.69 -7.62 15.81
N LYS A 139 19.54 -7.16 14.58
CA LYS A 139 20.35 -6.09 14.01
C LYS A 139 20.07 -4.72 14.64
N VAL A 140 18.79 -4.40 14.90
CA VAL A 140 18.41 -3.17 15.60
C VAL A 140 18.93 -3.18 17.04
N ASN A 141 18.78 -4.29 17.76
CA ASN A 141 19.32 -4.43 19.13
C ASN A 141 20.85 -4.32 19.16
N ALA A 142 21.53 -4.81 18.12
CA ALA A 142 22.97 -4.64 17.93
C ALA A 142 23.38 -3.24 17.41
N GLN A 143 22.43 -2.33 17.19
CA GLN A 143 22.66 -0.96 16.71
C GLN A 143 23.40 -0.90 15.35
N ILE A 144 23.15 -1.88 14.47
CA ILE A 144 23.70 -1.89 13.12
C ILE A 144 23.10 -0.75 12.29
N LYS A 145 23.91 -0.08 11.50
CA LYS A 145 23.57 1.10 10.71
C LYS A 145 24.09 0.97 9.29
N PRO A 146 23.53 1.73 8.33
CA PRO A 146 24.07 1.80 6.98
C PRO A 146 25.53 2.28 6.99
N GLU A 147 26.36 1.67 6.14
CA GLU A 147 27.76 2.06 5.94
C GLU A 147 27.97 2.76 4.59
N ALA A 148 26.92 2.86 3.76
CA ALA A 148 26.94 3.49 2.45
C ALA A 148 25.71 4.37 2.25
N THR A 149 25.78 5.32 1.34
CA THR A 149 24.66 6.24 1.00
C THR A 149 23.59 5.59 0.11
N SER A 150 23.86 4.37 -0.37
CA SER A 150 22.91 3.50 -1.05
C SER A 150 23.06 2.08 -0.50
N VAL A 151 21.97 1.49 -0.04
CA VAL A 151 21.93 0.16 0.56
C VAL A 151 20.78 -0.66 -0.02
N HIS A 152 20.97 -1.99 -0.06
CA HIS A 152 20.07 -2.89 -0.75
C HIS A 152 19.61 -4.04 0.14
N ALA A 153 18.32 -4.35 0.07
CA ALA A 153 17.80 -5.62 0.51
C ALA A 153 18.10 -6.70 -0.54
N ASN A 154 18.46 -7.88 -0.07
CA ASN A 154 18.77 -9.02 -0.92
C ASN A 154 17.76 -10.14 -0.68
N VAL A 155 17.05 -10.53 -1.73
CA VAL A 155 16.14 -11.67 -1.73
C VAL A 155 16.76 -12.79 -2.57
N GLY A 156 16.85 -13.99 -2.02
CA GLY A 156 17.60 -15.08 -2.63
C GLY A 156 17.03 -16.46 -2.37
N LYS A 157 17.86 -17.46 -2.70
CA LYS A 157 17.45 -18.86 -2.63
C LYS A 157 17.01 -19.29 -1.22
N GLU A 158 17.62 -18.77 -0.17
CA GLU A 158 17.23 -19.11 1.22
C GLU A 158 15.79 -18.68 1.50
N ASP A 159 15.41 -17.48 1.05
CA ASP A 159 14.04 -16.98 1.20
C ASP A 159 13.06 -17.81 0.36
N TYR A 160 13.44 -18.17 -0.89
CA TYR A 160 12.60 -18.99 -1.75
C TYR A 160 12.35 -20.37 -1.14
N ASP A 161 13.38 -21.01 -0.60
CA ASP A 161 13.28 -22.32 0.06
C ASP A 161 12.44 -22.22 1.35
N LYS A 162 12.66 -21.17 2.17
CA LYS A 162 11.91 -20.92 3.42
C LYS A 162 10.40 -20.84 3.17
N TYR A 163 9.97 -20.11 2.13
CA TYR A 163 8.55 -19.89 1.82
C TYR A 163 8.00 -20.80 0.69
N GLY A 164 8.76 -21.82 0.30
CA GLY A 164 8.34 -22.81 -0.70
C GLY A 164 8.03 -22.21 -2.06
N LEU A 165 8.83 -21.22 -2.50
CA LEU A 165 8.70 -20.60 -3.82
C LEU A 165 9.40 -21.47 -4.87
N LYS A 166 8.63 -22.05 -5.79
CA LYS A 166 9.17 -22.85 -6.88
C LYS A 166 9.79 -21.97 -7.96
N MET A 167 10.85 -22.45 -8.63
CA MET A 167 11.53 -21.72 -9.72
C MET A 167 10.55 -21.24 -10.81
N ALA A 168 9.55 -22.04 -11.16
CA ALA A 168 8.54 -21.67 -12.16
C ALA A 168 7.70 -20.45 -11.75
N PHE A 169 7.66 -20.11 -10.45
CA PHE A 169 6.99 -18.94 -9.92
C PHE A 169 7.96 -17.77 -9.82
N TYR A 170 9.02 -17.87 -8.98
CA TYR A 170 9.85 -16.72 -8.64
C TYR A 170 10.64 -16.14 -9.83
N ARG A 171 11.00 -16.94 -10.83
CA ARG A 171 11.70 -16.46 -12.04
C ARG A 171 10.87 -15.49 -12.92
N LYS A 172 9.58 -15.36 -12.64
CA LYS A 172 8.67 -14.46 -13.37
C LYS A 172 8.56 -13.09 -12.69
N LEU A 173 9.03 -12.98 -11.47
CA LEU A 173 8.90 -11.81 -10.64
C LEU A 173 10.16 -10.97 -10.75
N ASP A 174 9.97 -9.65 -10.76
CA ASP A 174 11.05 -8.68 -10.55
C ASP A 174 11.40 -8.57 -9.05
N LYS A 175 12.45 -7.80 -8.74
CA LYS A 175 12.90 -7.60 -7.36
C LYS A 175 11.81 -6.97 -6.48
N PHE A 176 11.10 -5.97 -7.02
CA PHE A 176 9.97 -5.30 -6.34
C PHE A 176 8.92 -6.32 -5.88
N SER A 177 8.44 -7.15 -6.82
CA SER A 177 7.45 -8.18 -6.53
C SER A 177 7.97 -9.28 -5.61
N LEU A 178 9.26 -9.68 -5.74
CA LEU A 178 9.86 -10.68 -4.85
C LEU A 178 9.93 -10.22 -3.41
N MET A 179 10.36 -8.98 -3.15
CA MET A 179 10.39 -8.42 -1.80
C MET A 179 9.01 -8.40 -1.17
N GLN A 180 8.00 -7.96 -1.94
CA GLN A 180 6.60 -7.93 -1.51
C GLN A 180 6.06 -9.33 -1.16
N VAL A 181 6.33 -10.33 -2.02
CA VAL A 181 5.88 -11.71 -1.79
C VAL A 181 6.52 -12.30 -0.53
N ILE A 182 7.82 -12.10 -0.32
CA ILE A 182 8.54 -12.63 0.85
C ILE A 182 8.01 -11.99 2.14
N SER A 183 7.92 -10.68 2.21
CA SER A 183 7.42 -9.99 3.41
C SER A 183 5.95 -10.33 3.70
N GLY A 184 5.11 -10.44 2.66
CA GLY A 184 3.70 -10.82 2.81
C GLY A 184 3.52 -12.23 3.35
N LEU A 185 4.31 -13.19 2.84
CA LEU A 185 4.29 -14.58 3.33
C LEU A 185 4.77 -14.68 4.78
N GLU A 186 5.79 -13.91 5.15
CA GLU A 186 6.23 -13.86 6.55
C GLU A 186 5.15 -13.30 7.46
N ALA A 187 4.52 -12.18 7.10
CA ALA A 187 3.46 -11.56 7.91
C ALA A 187 2.28 -12.50 8.14
N LEU A 188 1.85 -13.26 7.11
CA LEU A 188 0.80 -14.27 7.24
C LEU A 188 1.23 -15.42 8.17
N GLN A 189 2.47 -15.88 8.03
CA GLN A 189 3.02 -16.95 8.88
C GLN A 189 3.12 -16.50 10.35
N GLU A 190 3.61 -15.29 10.61
CA GLU A 190 3.70 -14.70 11.95
C GLU A 190 2.32 -14.49 12.59
N ALA A 191 1.32 -14.08 11.78
CA ALA A 191 -0.05 -13.97 12.25
C ALA A 191 -0.73 -15.31 12.50
N GLY A 192 -0.18 -16.43 11.99
CA GLY A 192 -0.83 -17.74 12.03
C GLY A 192 -2.04 -17.84 11.10
N ILE A 193 -2.10 -17.01 10.08
CA ILE A 193 -3.20 -16.99 9.10
C ILE A 193 -2.95 -18.05 8.02
N GLU A 194 -3.80 -19.06 7.97
CA GLU A 194 -3.87 -20.02 6.88
C GLU A 194 -5.01 -19.65 5.93
N VAL A 195 -4.66 -19.49 4.65
CA VAL A 195 -5.66 -19.17 3.60
C VAL A 195 -6.29 -20.47 3.11
N THR A 196 -7.60 -20.57 3.20
CA THR A 196 -8.42 -21.71 2.76
C THR A 196 -9.47 -21.26 1.76
N GLU A 197 -10.12 -22.18 1.06
CA GLU A 197 -11.24 -21.85 0.18
C GLU A 197 -12.40 -21.15 0.91
N GLU A 198 -12.57 -21.41 2.21
CA GLU A 198 -13.66 -20.88 3.02
C GLU A 198 -13.43 -19.43 3.47
N ASN A 199 -12.17 -19.04 3.71
CA ASN A 199 -11.83 -17.70 4.20
C ASN A 199 -11.17 -16.78 3.17
N ALA A 200 -10.82 -17.30 2.00
CA ALA A 200 -10.03 -16.57 1.00
C ALA A 200 -10.61 -15.21 0.59
N GLU A 201 -11.95 -15.08 0.58
CA GLU A 201 -12.65 -13.84 0.21
C GLU A 201 -12.71 -12.82 1.36
N GLU A 202 -12.45 -13.25 2.59
CA GLU A 202 -12.41 -12.42 3.79
C GLU A 202 -10.99 -11.90 4.12
N LEU A 203 -9.99 -12.39 3.38
CA LEU A 203 -8.57 -12.05 3.52
C LEU A 203 -8.12 -11.21 2.34
N GLY A 204 -7.77 -9.96 2.59
CA GLY A 204 -7.38 -9.00 1.57
C GLY A 204 -6.00 -8.41 1.77
N MET A 205 -5.58 -7.54 0.86
CA MET A 205 -4.33 -6.80 0.97
C MET A 205 -4.41 -5.41 0.34
N ILE A 206 -3.63 -4.50 0.89
CA ILE A 206 -3.36 -3.19 0.29
C ILE A 206 -1.87 -3.00 0.19
N VAL A 207 -1.38 -2.84 -1.03
CA VAL A 207 0.03 -2.63 -1.34
C VAL A 207 0.29 -1.13 -1.47
N GLY A 208 1.16 -0.59 -0.64
CA GLY A 208 1.66 0.78 -0.73
C GLY A 208 3.01 0.81 -1.44
N THR A 209 3.17 1.70 -2.40
CA THR A 209 4.46 1.94 -3.06
C THR A 209 4.59 3.41 -3.45
N GLY A 210 5.79 3.96 -3.36
CA GLY A 210 6.09 5.30 -3.84
C GLY A 210 6.43 5.32 -5.32
N ASP A 211 7.29 4.42 -5.75
CA ASP A 211 7.88 4.39 -7.08
C ASP A 211 7.39 3.21 -7.93
N GLY A 212 6.87 2.15 -7.29
CA GLY A 212 6.44 0.93 -7.96
C GLY A 212 7.59 0.19 -8.65
N PRO A 213 7.32 -0.57 -9.73
CA PRO A 213 8.31 -1.34 -10.48
C PRO A 213 9.07 -0.48 -11.50
N LEU A 214 9.55 0.71 -11.08
CA LEU A 214 10.13 1.69 -12.01
C LEU A 214 11.35 1.16 -12.75
N THR A 215 12.16 0.32 -12.12
CA THR A 215 13.30 -0.34 -12.77
C THR A 215 12.83 -1.21 -13.95
N THR A 216 11.86 -2.06 -13.71
CA THR A 216 11.28 -2.93 -14.74
C THR A 216 10.64 -2.12 -15.88
N VAL A 217 9.96 -1.02 -15.54
CA VAL A 217 9.36 -0.11 -16.53
C VAL A 217 10.45 0.54 -17.38
N TYR A 218 11.53 1.04 -16.75
CA TYR A 218 12.64 1.66 -17.46
C TYR A 218 13.32 0.68 -18.43
N GLU A 219 13.71 -0.50 -17.94
CA GLU A 219 14.36 -1.54 -18.76
C GLU A 219 13.47 -2.00 -19.91
N PHE A 220 12.16 -2.14 -19.67
CA PHE A 220 11.20 -2.48 -20.71
C PHE A 220 11.10 -1.41 -21.80
N GLN A 221 11.05 -0.14 -21.42
CA GLN A 221 10.98 0.99 -22.35
C GLN A 221 12.30 1.19 -23.11
N GLU A 222 13.45 1.05 -22.42
CA GLU A 222 14.76 1.11 -23.07
C GLU A 222 14.90 0.03 -24.13
N HIS A 223 14.51 -1.21 -23.82
CA HIS A 223 14.54 -2.32 -24.78
C HIS A 223 13.69 -2.05 -26.03
N ILE A 224 12.47 -1.51 -25.87
CA ILE A 224 11.61 -1.10 -26.97
C ILE A 224 12.24 0.05 -27.79
N SER A 225 12.82 1.03 -27.11
CA SER A 225 13.44 2.18 -27.77
C SER A 225 14.63 1.77 -28.67
N GLU A 226 15.43 0.80 -28.22
CA GLU A 226 16.59 0.32 -28.95
C GLU A 226 16.24 -0.67 -30.07
N ASN A 227 15.24 -1.51 -29.89
CA ASN A 227 14.95 -2.67 -30.76
C ASN A 227 13.62 -2.56 -31.52
N GLY A 228 12.88 -1.48 -31.34
CA GLY A 228 11.58 -1.21 -31.98
C GLY A 228 10.38 -1.76 -31.20
N THR A 229 9.19 -1.31 -31.59
CA THR A 229 7.92 -1.58 -30.87
C THR A 229 7.53 -3.06 -30.81
N THR A 230 8.03 -3.89 -31.72
CA THR A 230 7.77 -5.34 -31.74
C THR A 230 8.67 -6.13 -30.79
N ALA A 231 9.68 -5.49 -30.18
CA ALA A 231 10.60 -6.14 -29.25
C ALA A 231 10.05 -6.26 -27.82
N GLY A 232 8.86 -5.72 -27.54
CA GLY A 232 8.25 -5.78 -26.22
C GLY A 232 8.11 -7.22 -25.69
N SER A 233 8.69 -7.51 -24.54
CA SER A 233 8.64 -8.82 -23.91
C SER A 233 7.29 -9.07 -23.25
N ALA A 234 6.50 -10.00 -23.78
CA ALA A 234 5.25 -10.45 -23.15
C ALA A 234 5.49 -11.11 -21.77
N PHE A 235 6.71 -11.55 -21.49
CA PHE A 235 7.10 -12.12 -20.21
C PHE A 235 7.31 -11.04 -19.13
N ASN A 236 7.95 -9.90 -19.50
CA ASN A 236 8.25 -8.82 -18.58
C ASN A 236 7.09 -7.83 -18.43
N PHE A 237 6.24 -7.70 -19.45
CA PHE A 237 5.14 -6.74 -19.45
C PHE A 237 4.24 -6.80 -18.22
N PRO A 238 3.84 -7.97 -17.67
CA PRO A 238 3.02 -8.03 -16.46
C PRO A 238 3.67 -7.40 -15.23
N ASN A 239 5.00 -7.27 -15.19
CA ASN A 239 5.73 -6.66 -14.07
C ASN A 239 5.84 -5.13 -14.20
N THR A 240 5.40 -4.53 -15.30
CA THR A 240 5.46 -3.07 -15.49
C THR A 240 4.31 -2.32 -14.82
N VAL A 241 3.33 -3.03 -14.23
CA VAL A 241 2.17 -2.42 -13.57
C VAL A 241 2.30 -2.48 -12.07
N TYR A 242 1.86 -1.41 -11.39
CA TYR A 242 2.00 -1.24 -9.95
C TYR A 242 1.33 -2.34 -9.11
N ASN A 243 0.26 -2.94 -9.59
CA ASN A 243 -0.47 -3.99 -8.88
C ASN A 243 0.09 -5.40 -9.09
N ALA A 244 1.16 -5.57 -9.88
CA ALA A 244 1.74 -6.89 -10.13
C ALA A 244 2.17 -7.60 -8.84
N ALA A 245 2.83 -6.89 -7.92
CA ALA A 245 3.32 -7.45 -6.67
C ALA A 245 2.19 -8.02 -5.80
N GLY A 246 1.10 -7.25 -5.63
CA GLY A 246 -0.11 -7.73 -4.92
C GLY A 246 -0.77 -8.90 -5.63
N GLY A 247 -0.83 -8.88 -6.96
CA GLY A 247 -1.34 -9.98 -7.77
C GLY A 247 -0.54 -11.28 -7.59
N TYR A 248 0.79 -11.20 -7.56
CA TYR A 248 1.64 -12.37 -7.33
C TYR A 248 1.49 -12.93 -5.92
N LEU A 249 1.39 -12.07 -4.91
CA LEU A 249 1.13 -12.52 -3.54
C LEU A 249 -0.24 -13.21 -3.44
N SER A 250 -1.29 -12.64 -4.05
CA SER A 250 -2.62 -13.26 -4.14
C SER A 250 -2.58 -14.63 -4.81
N ILE A 251 -1.91 -14.74 -5.97
CA ILE A 251 -1.73 -16.02 -6.68
C ILE A 251 -0.99 -17.06 -5.81
N LYS A 252 0.03 -16.63 -5.06
CA LYS A 252 0.81 -17.54 -4.22
C LYS A 252 0.03 -18.01 -3.00
N THR A 253 -0.75 -17.14 -2.37
CA THR A 253 -1.48 -17.41 -1.14
C THR A 253 -2.88 -17.98 -1.33
N GLY A 254 -3.52 -17.63 -2.44
CA GLY A 254 -4.93 -17.90 -2.69
C GLY A 254 -5.90 -16.86 -2.10
N MET A 255 -5.40 -15.76 -1.53
CA MET A 255 -6.24 -14.66 -1.02
C MET A 255 -7.05 -14.05 -2.16
N ARG A 256 -8.36 -13.86 -1.94
CA ARG A 256 -9.32 -13.35 -2.93
C ARG A 256 -10.15 -12.16 -2.44
N GLY A 257 -9.89 -11.68 -1.22
CA GLY A 257 -10.51 -10.47 -0.68
C GLY A 257 -10.04 -9.20 -1.37
N TYR A 258 -10.32 -8.06 -0.76
CA TYR A 258 -9.98 -6.74 -1.30
C TYR A 258 -8.48 -6.62 -1.61
N ASN A 259 -8.12 -6.32 -2.84
CA ASN A 259 -6.73 -6.20 -3.30
C ASN A 259 -6.54 -4.93 -4.11
N VAL A 260 -5.85 -3.96 -3.55
CA VAL A 260 -5.61 -2.63 -4.13
C VAL A 260 -4.16 -2.21 -3.95
N THR A 261 -3.64 -1.47 -4.90
CA THR A 261 -2.34 -0.79 -4.78
C THR A 261 -2.56 0.71 -4.67
N VAL A 262 -1.95 1.33 -3.67
CA VAL A 262 -1.99 2.78 -3.41
C VAL A 262 -0.63 3.40 -3.61
N THR A 263 -0.60 4.57 -4.27
CA THR A 263 0.63 5.32 -4.52
C THR A 263 0.48 6.74 -4.00
N ASN A 264 1.17 7.03 -2.92
CA ASN A 264 1.19 8.33 -2.26
C ASN A 264 2.61 8.67 -1.78
N GLY A 265 3.60 8.46 -2.66
CA GLY A 265 5.01 8.65 -2.38
C GLY A 265 5.48 7.80 -1.18
N ALA A 266 6.43 8.32 -0.42
CA ALA A 266 7.02 7.62 0.73
C ALA A 266 6.00 7.28 1.85
N GLN A 267 4.86 7.97 1.89
CA GLN A 267 3.77 7.72 2.84
C GLN A 267 2.96 6.45 2.50
N SER A 268 3.09 5.87 1.31
CA SER A 268 2.20 4.82 0.80
C SER A 268 2.08 3.61 1.72
N GLY A 269 3.16 3.21 2.40
CA GLY A 269 3.12 2.09 3.35
C GLY A 269 2.24 2.36 4.56
N MET A 270 2.24 3.58 5.09
CA MET A 270 1.33 3.97 6.18
C MET A 270 -0.09 4.18 5.67
N SER A 271 -0.26 4.73 4.46
CA SER A 271 -1.57 4.85 3.81
C SER A 271 -2.23 3.48 3.60
N SER A 272 -1.45 2.45 3.22
CA SER A 272 -1.99 1.10 3.05
C SER A 272 -2.57 0.55 4.35
N LEU A 273 -1.94 0.83 5.50
CA LEU A 273 -2.44 0.45 6.82
C LEU A 273 -3.76 1.18 7.16
N CYS A 274 -3.84 2.49 6.88
CA CYS A 274 -5.06 3.26 7.13
C CYS A 274 -6.24 2.72 6.31
N TYR A 275 -6.04 2.39 5.04
CA TYR A 275 -7.08 1.78 4.21
C TYR A 275 -7.42 0.36 4.66
N ALA A 276 -6.42 -0.46 5.02
CA ALA A 276 -6.64 -1.82 5.54
C ALA A 276 -7.47 -1.81 6.85
N TYR A 277 -7.17 -0.87 7.74
CA TYR A 277 -7.98 -0.64 8.95
C TYR A 277 -9.45 -0.36 8.59
N ASN A 278 -9.70 0.53 7.62
CA ASN A 278 -11.07 0.85 7.19
C ASN A 278 -11.82 -0.35 6.59
N GLU A 279 -11.16 -1.17 5.78
CA GLU A 279 -11.78 -2.38 5.23
C GLU A 279 -12.28 -3.31 6.34
N ILE A 280 -11.48 -3.49 7.40
CA ILE A 280 -11.85 -4.28 8.58
C ILE A 280 -13.00 -3.61 9.34
N LYS A 281 -12.91 -2.30 9.63
CA LYS A 281 -13.95 -1.56 10.35
C LYS A 281 -15.30 -1.53 9.63
N GLN A 282 -15.29 -1.59 8.31
CA GLN A 282 -16.50 -1.65 7.48
C GLN A 282 -16.99 -3.10 7.21
N ASN A 283 -16.45 -4.10 7.91
CA ASN A 283 -16.79 -5.52 7.73
C ASN A 283 -16.59 -6.04 6.30
N ARG A 284 -15.64 -5.46 5.54
CA ARG A 284 -15.30 -5.91 4.18
C ARG A 284 -14.15 -6.90 4.14
N GLY A 285 -13.56 -7.20 5.28
CA GLY A 285 -12.54 -8.21 5.48
C GLY A 285 -12.37 -8.49 6.97
N LYS A 286 -11.98 -9.71 7.32
CA LYS A 286 -11.64 -10.09 8.71
C LYS A 286 -10.17 -9.85 9.01
N ALA A 287 -9.34 -10.05 7.99
CA ALA A 287 -7.92 -9.73 8.05
C ALA A 287 -7.44 -9.09 6.75
N MET A 288 -6.48 -8.17 6.89
CA MET A 288 -5.88 -7.43 5.79
C MET A 288 -4.36 -7.38 5.94
N LEU A 289 -3.63 -7.60 4.84
CA LEU A 289 -2.22 -7.25 4.77
C LEU A 289 -2.09 -5.79 4.30
N ALA A 290 -1.52 -4.95 5.14
CA ALA A 290 -1.06 -3.62 4.76
C ALA A 290 0.43 -3.68 4.48
N THR A 291 0.87 -3.22 3.31
CA THR A 291 2.26 -3.37 2.92
C THR A 291 2.86 -2.07 2.39
N GLY A 292 4.15 -1.89 2.60
CA GLY A 292 4.92 -0.84 1.97
C GLY A 292 6.14 -1.45 1.28
N THR A 293 6.29 -1.23 -0.03
CA THR A 293 7.38 -1.81 -0.81
C THR A 293 7.91 -0.80 -1.82
N ASP A 294 9.21 -0.59 -1.84
CA ASP A 294 9.92 0.12 -2.89
C ASP A 294 11.30 -0.50 -3.12
N GLU A 295 11.74 -0.51 -4.37
CA GLU A 295 13.06 -1.03 -4.74
C GLU A 295 14.10 0.07 -4.89
N ASN A 296 15.35 -0.26 -4.63
CA ASN A 296 16.52 0.51 -4.99
C ASN A 296 17.34 -0.24 -6.05
N SER A 297 17.72 0.48 -7.11
CA SER A 297 18.48 -0.03 -8.23
C SER A 297 19.36 1.07 -8.80
N GLU A 298 20.25 0.73 -9.72
CA GLU A 298 21.09 1.71 -10.42
C GLU A 298 20.23 2.81 -11.10
N VAL A 299 19.07 2.46 -11.61
CA VAL A 299 18.11 3.43 -12.22
C VAL A 299 17.61 4.40 -11.15
N MET A 300 17.20 3.88 -9.99
CA MET A 300 16.69 4.68 -8.89
C MET A 300 17.78 5.56 -8.29
N GLU A 301 19.00 5.03 -8.11
CA GLU A 301 20.14 5.79 -7.64
C GLU A 301 20.44 6.98 -8.54
N LYS A 302 20.48 6.76 -9.87
CA LYS A 302 20.68 7.84 -10.85
C LYS A 302 19.57 8.87 -10.82
N LEU A 303 18.33 8.44 -10.66
CA LEU A 303 17.16 9.32 -10.59
C LEU A 303 17.23 10.21 -9.34
N TYR A 304 17.35 9.61 -8.16
CA TYR A 304 17.38 10.35 -6.90
C TYR A 304 18.64 11.22 -6.75
N ALA A 305 19.78 10.79 -7.29
CA ALA A 305 20.98 11.63 -7.35
C ALA A 305 20.77 12.88 -8.23
N LYS A 306 20.09 12.73 -9.38
CA LYS A 306 19.74 13.89 -10.23
C LYS A 306 18.76 14.84 -9.56
N LEU A 307 17.88 14.31 -8.70
CA LEU A 307 16.97 15.12 -7.92
C LEU A 307 17.63 15.80 -6.70
N GLY A 308 18.93 15.51 -6.46
CA GLY A 308 19.66 16.04 -5.31
C GLY A 308 19.14 15.52 -3.97
N LYS A 309 18.61 14.29 -3.94
CA LYS A 309 17.99 13.72 -2.73
C LYS A 309 18.83 12.62 -2.07
N VAL A 310 19.90 12.14 -2.71
CA VAL A 310 20.85 11.17 -2.11
C VAL A 310 21.94 11.92 -1.37
N ALA A 311 22.18 11.54 -0.12
CA ALA A 311 23.22 12.16 0.70
C ALA A 311 24.63 11.95 0.13
N GLY A 312 25.51 12.96 0.26
CA GLY A 312 26.92 12.83 -0.06
C GLY A 312 27.66 11.93 0.91
N ASP A 313 27.27 11.93 2.18
CA ASP A 313 27.79 11.11 3.27
C ASP A 313 26.66 10.43 4.04
N VAL A 314 26.93 9.28 4.68
CA VAL A 314 25.99 8.64 5.58
C VAL A 314 25.74 9.52 6.81
N LYS A 315 24.52 10.02 6.92
CA LYS A 315 24.08 10.82 8.07
C LYS A 315 22.87 10.19 8.73
N GLN A 316 22.73 10.44 10.03
CA GLN A 316 21.56 10.05 10.80
C GLN A 316 20.53 11.18 10.76
N ALA A 317 19.33 10.85 11.21
CA ALA A 317 18.27 11.84 11.42
C ALA A 317 18.79 13.03 12.24
N TYR A 318 18.38 14.22 11.84
CA TYR A 318 18.70 15.51 12.46
C TYR A 318 20.18 15.92 12.42
N ALA A 319 21.02 15.26 11.65
CA ALA A 319 22.44 15.58 11.54
C ALA A 319 22.76 16.70 10.53
N GLY A 320 21.75 17.27 9.90
CA GLY A 320 21.91 18.37 8.93
C GLY A 320 22.60 17.87 7.63
N GLY A 321 21.89 17.12 6.83
CA GLY A 321 22.35 16.56 5.56
C GLY A 321 21.70 17.22 4.35
N ASP A 322 22.33 16.99 3.19
CA ASP A 322 21.85 17.43 1.87
C ASP A 322 20.91 16.42 1.20
N GLY A 323 20.73 15.24 1.82
CA GLY A 323 19.91 14.16 1.32
C GLY A 323 19.84 13.00 2.30
N PHE A 324 19.31 11.88 1.86
CA PHE A 324 19.13 10.67 2.65
C PHE A 324 19.93 9.48 2.14
N VAL A 325 20.14 8.47 2.99
CA VAL A 325 20.66 7.16 2.59
C VAL A 325 19.58 6.43 1.82
N LEU A 326 19.77 6.23 0.51
CA LEU A 326 18.78 5.55 -0.32
C LEU A 326 18.77 4.05 -0.01
N ALA A 327 17.58 3.50 0.18
CA ALA A 327 17.40 2.10 0.51
C ALA A 327 16.24 1.48 -0.27
N ASP A 328 16.13 0.18 -0.20
CA ASP A 328 14.94 -0.57 -0.60
C ASP A 328 14.44 -1.46 0.53
N GLY A 329 13.30 -2.06 0.29
CA GLY A 329 12.72 -3.03 1.21
C GLY A 329 11.24 -3.26 0.98
N SER A 330 10.71 -4.14 1.81
CA SER A 330 9.28 -4.40 1.91
C SER A 330 8.92 -4.69 3.36
N THR A 331 7.90 -4.02 3.86
CA THR A 331 7.33 -4.28 5.18
C THR A 331 5.86 -4.61 5.02
N SER A 332 5.46 -5.77 5.50
CA SER A 332 4.08 -6.23 5.52
C SER A 332 3.58 -6.34 6.95
N ILE A 333 2.35 -5.87 7.18
CA ILE A 333 1.69 -5.83 8.49
C ILE A 333 0.34 -6.52 8.34
N ALA A 334 0.14 -7.62 9.05
CA ALA A 334 -1.15 -8.28 9.14
C ALA A 334 -2.02 -7.58 10.20
N LEU A 335 -3.18 -7.12 9.76
CA LEU A 335 -4.22 -6.54 10.61
C LEU A 335 -5.39 -7.51 10.71
N GLU A 336 -5.92 -7.69 11.91
CA GLU A 336 -7.07 -8.53 12.16
C GLU A 336 -8.07 -7.84 13.09
N ASN A 337 -9.38 -8.10 12.89
CA ASN A 337 -10.36 -7.73 13.90
C ASN A 337 -10.23 -8.62 15.14
N GLU A 338 -10.80 -8.18 16.25
CA GLU A 338 -10.67 -8.83 17.55
C GLU A 338 -11.19 -10.28 17.53
N THR A 339 -12.34 -10.51 16.91
CA THR A 339 -12.99 -11.83 16.83
C THR A 339 -12.14 -12.81 16.02
N TYR A 340 -11.63 -12.40 14.86
CA TYR A 340 -10.83 -13.26 14.00
C TYR A 340 -9.47 -13.57 14.64
N ALA A 341 -8.77 -12.58 15.20
CA ALA A 341 -7.54 -12.79 15.93
C ALA A 341 -7.68 -13.76 17.12
N ALA A 342 -8.81 -13.67 17.84
CA ALA A 342 -9.12 -14.56 18.95
C ALA A 342 -9.41 -16.01 18.50
N SER A 343 -9.96 -16.20 17.30
CA SER A 343 -10.37 -17.52 16.79
C SER A 343 -9.21 -18.52 16.63
N HIS A 344 -7.99 -18.02 16.43
CA HIS A 344 -6.77 -18.84 16.29
C HIS A 344 -5.65 -18.44 17.27
N ASN A 345 -6.00 -17.68 18.34
CA ASN A 345 -5.06 -17.22 19.37
C ASN A 345 -3.86 -16.44 18.78
N ALA A 346 -4.12 -15.55 17.82
CA ALA A 346 -3.09 -14.72 17.21
C ALA A 346 -2.30 -13.94 18.27
N LYS A 347 -0.99 -13.83 18.10
CA LYS A 347 -0.18 -12.87 18.85
C LYS A 347 -0.65 -11.47 18.48
N LYS A 348 -0.82 -10.60 19.47
CA LYS A 348 -1.18 -9.19 19.27
C LYS A 348 0.01 -8.32 19.61
N TYR A 349 0.63 -7.72 18.60
CA TYR A 349 1.77 -6.81 18.79
C TYR A 349 1.31 -5.45 19.34
N ALA A 350 0.25 -4.90 18.77
CA ALA A 350 -0.35 -3.63 19.17
C ALA A 350 -1.81 -3.53 18.67
N GLU A 351 -2.61 -2.68 19.30
CA GLU A 351 -3.91 -2.22 18.80
C GLU A 351 -3.70 -0.97 17.95
N VAL A 352 -4.26 -0.93 16.74
CA VAL A 352 -4.37 0.30 15.94
C VAL A 352 -5.62 1.01 16.38
N CYS A 353 -5.51 2.15 17.04
CA CYS A 353 -6.66 2.82 17.63
C CYS A 353 -7.02 4.18 17.00
N GLY A 354 -6.15 4.74 16.16
CA GLY A 354 -6.47 5.97 15.44
C GLY A 354 -5.48 6.23 14.31
N TYR A 355 -5.95 6.93 13.28
CA TYR A 355 -5.10 7.41 12.20
C TYR A 355 -5.70 8.67 11.56
N ALA A 356 -4.86 9.42 10.86
CA ALA A 356 -5.29 10.45 9.94
C ALA A 356 -4.31 10.60 8.77
N MET A 357 -4.84 11.06 7.65
CA MET A 357 -4.06 11.44 6.47
C MET A 357 -4.46 12.84 6.05
N THR A 358 -3.48 13.69 5.78
CA THR A 358 -3.67 15.09 5.37
C THR A 358 -2.81 15.44 4.17
N HIS A 359 -3.11 16.56 3.51
CA HIS A 359 -2.37 17.04 2.37
C HIS A 359 -2.37 18.58 2.32
N GLU A 360 -1.21 19.21 2.17
CA GLU A 360 -1.08 20.67 2.10
C GLU A 360 -1.05 21.22 0.67
N GLY A 361 -0.79 20.40 -0.33
CA GLY A 361 -0.73 20.82 -1.72
C GLY A 361 0.44 21.75 -2.04
N VAL A 362 1.62 21.44 -1.52
CA VAL A 362 2.86 22.16 -1.84
C VAL A 362 3.37 21.79 -3.22
N ALA A 363 4.31 22.56 -3.75
CA ALA A 363 4.88 22.31 -5.08
C ALA A 363 5.54 20.91 -5.13
N TYR A 364 5.47 20.29 -6.32
CA TYR A 364 6.15 19.00 -6.51
C TYR A 364 7.67 19.17 -6.35
N GLY A 365 8.24 18.34 -5.48
CA GLY A 365 9.65 18.43 -5.08
C GLY A 365 9.85 18.96 -3.68
N ASP A 366 8.90 19.72 -3.13
CA ASP A 366 8.92 20.21 -1.76
C ASP A 366 8.28 19.19 -0.80
N VAL A 367 8.69 19.19 0.44
CA VAL A 367 8.10 18.34 1.49
C VAL A 367 7.25 19.13 2.47
N ALA A 368 7.49 20.43 2.65
CA ALA A 368 6.80 21.24 3.64
C ALA A 368 6.20 22.51 3.04
N GLY A 369 4.98 22.83 3.45
CA GLY A 369 4.34 24.13 3.25
C GLY A 369 4.32 24.93 4.53
N THR A 370 3.35 24.65 5.41
CA THR A 370 3.08 25.41 6.62
C THR A 370 3.15 24.59 7.91
N GLU A 371 3.62 23.34 7.85
CA GLU A 371 3.64 22.41 9.01
C GLU A 371 2.25 21.98 9.49
N LYS A 372 1.19 22.68 9.07
CA LYS A 372 -0.20 22.43 9.50
C LYS A 372 -0.72 21.05 9.08
N GLY A 373 -0.27 20.55 7.94
CA GLY A 373 -0.68 19.24 7.46
C GLY A 373 -0.28 18.14 8.43
N LEU A 374 0.99 18.11 8.85
CA LEU A 374 1.47 17.13 9.82
C LEU A 374 0.81 17.34 11.20
N MET A 375 0.69 18.59 11.65
CA MET A 375 0.02 18.89 12.93
C MET A 375 -1.43 18.39 12.93
N ASN A 376 -2.19 18.67 11.86
CA ASN A 376 -3.57 18.22 11.75
C ASN A 376 -3.65 16.67 11.71
N ALA A 377 -2.76 16.00 10.98
CA ALA A 377 -2.72 14.54 10.97
C ALA A 377 -2.52 13.97 12.38
N ILE A 378 -1.62 14.55 13.18
CA ILE A 378 -1.36 14.10 14.56
C ILE A 378 -2.58 14.34 15.45
N VAL A 379 -3.17 15.53 15.38
CA VAL A 379 -4.35 15.91 16.20
C VAL A 379 -5.56 15.02 15.86
N ASP A 380 -5.83 14.84 14.56
CA ASP A 380 -6.96 14.05 14.10
C ASP A 380 -6.79 12.55 14.42
N ALA A 381 -5.57 12.01 14.31
CA ALA A 381 -5.27 10.64 14.71
C ALA A 381 -5.48 10.42 16.22
N ALA A 382 -5.04 11.38 17.06
CA ALA A 382 -5.26 11.32 18.50
C ALA A 382 -6.76 11.43 18.85
N ALA A 383 -7.50 12.32 18.17
CA ALA A 383 -8.94 12.47 18.35
C ALA A 383 -9.69 11.17 17.96
N MET A 384 -9.33 10.54 16.85
CA MET A 384 -9.88 9.23 16.44
C MET A 384 -9.59 8.14 17.48
N ALA A 385 -8.38 8.14 18.06
CA ALA A 385 -7.99 7.20 19.11
C ALA A 385 -8.68 7.49 20.45
N GLY A 386 -9.37 8.62 20.60
CA GLY A 386 -10.01 9.04 21.85
C GLY A 386 -9.01 9.43 22.96
N ILE A 387 -7.81 9.91 22.59
CA ILE A 387 -6.76 10.33 23.52
C ILE A 387 -6.39 11.79 23.32
N THR A 388 -5.72 12.36 24.34
CA THR A 388 -5.10 13.67 24.26
C THR A 388 -3.61 13.55 23.92
N LEU A 389 -3.01 14.60 23.35
CA LEU A 389 -1.62 14.59 22.88
C LEU A 389 -0.59 14.31 24.01
N ASP A 390 -0.88 14.69 25.24
CA ASP A 390 -0.05 14.42 26.41
C ASP A 390 -0.05 12.95 26.87
N GLN A 391 -0.91 12.12 26.30
CA GLN A 391 -0.92 10.67 26.52
C GLN A 391 0.00 9.90 25.54
N ILE A 392 0.61 10.59 24.58
CA ILE A 392 1.56 9.99 23.63
C ILE A 392 2.91 9.84 24.31
N ASP A 393 3.36 8.61 24.53
CA ASP A 393 4.60 8.30 25.23
C ASP A 393 5.85 8.40 24.35
N ALA A 394 5.71 8.16 23.03
CA ALA A 394 6.80 8.23 22.07
C ALA A 394 6.31 8.46 20.64
N VAL A 395 7.19 8.98 19.79
CA VAL A 395 6.96 9.15 18.36
C VAL A 395 7.93 8.27 17.56
N TYR A 396 7.44 7.65 16.49
CA TYR A 396 8.22 6.96 15.45
C TYR A 396 8.16 7.83 14.19
N GLY A 397 9.19 8.65 14.03
CA GLY A 397 9.22 9.73 13.07
C GLY A 397 9.65 9.32 11.67
N PHE A 398 9.79 10.31 10.79
CA PHE A 398 10.19 10.13 9.39
C PHE A 398 11.47 10.90 9.01
N ALA A 399 12.13 11.57 9.94
CA ALA A 399 13.42 12.22 9.69
C ALA A 399 14.41 11.20 9.13
N ASN A 400 15.13 11.58 8.08
CA ASN A 400 15.97 10.68 7.30
C ASN A 400 17.37 11.21 7.03
N GLY A 401 17.74 12.35 7.66
CA GLY A 401 19.01 13.02 7.50
C GLY A 401 19.00 14.16 6.48
N ALA A 402 17.95 14.31 5.68
CA ALA A 402 17.76 15.46 4.81
C ALA A 402 17.21 16.66 5.61
N ASP A 403 17.94 17.78 5.60
CA ASP A 403 17.66 18.95 6.46
C ASP A 403 16.24 19.48 6.31
N GLU A 404 15.68 19.51 5.10
CA GLU A 404 14.31 19.96 4.83
C GLU A 404 13.26 19.09 5.56
N VAL A 405 13.43 17.76 5.51
CA VAL A 405 12.54 16.79 6.15
C VAL A 405 12.69 16.83 7.65
N ASP A 406 13.93 16.85 8.12
CA ASP A 406 14.27 16.83 9.55
C ASP A 406 13.83 18.12 10.25
N THR A 407 13.93 19.27 9.56
CA THR A 407 13.48 20.58 10.07
C THR A 407 11.97 20.63 10.25
N LEU A 408 11.20 20.15 9.27
CA LEU A 408 9.74 20.05 9.36
C LEU A 408 9.33 19.26 10.59
N GLU A 409 9.92 18.09 10.77
CA GLU A 409 9.60 17.20 11.88
C GLU A 409 9.94 17.85 13.24
N ARG A 410 11.10 18.49 13.35
CA ARG A 410 11.53 19.20 14.56
C ARG A 410 10.57 20.31 14.98
N HIS A 411 10.15 21.15 14.01
CA HIS A 411 9.23 22.27 14.28
C HIS A 411 7.87 21.76 14.81
N VAL A 412 7.30 20.76 14.14
CA VAL A 412 6.00 20.21 14.53
C VAL A 412 6.07 19.51 15.88
N TYR A 413 7.13 18.73 16.15
CA TYR A 413 7.23 18.02 17.43
C TYR A 413 7.58 18.95 18.60
N GLU A 414 8.31 20.04 18.37
CA GLU A 414 8.49 21.06 19.39
C GLU A 414 7.17 21.73 19.74
N GLU A 415 6.38 22.12 18.72
CA GLU A 415 5.09 22.80 18.97
C GLU A 415 4.11 21.89 19.72
N ILE A 416 4.06 20.59 19.36
CA ILE A 416 3.11 19.64 19.97
C ILE A 416 3.62 19.11 21.31
N PHE A 417 4.90 18.75 21.42
CA PHE A 417 5.45 18.00 22.55
C PHE A 417 6.45 18.78 23.41
N ALA A 418 6.86 19.98 22.99
CA ALA A 418 7.82 20.84 23.68
C ALA A 418 9.15 20.13 24.04
N GLY A 419 9.64 19.24 23.18
CA GLY A 419 10.87 18.48 23.39
C GLY A 419 10.81 17.42 24.48
N LYS A 420 9.62 17.05 24.97
CA LYS A 420 9.47 16.13 26.12
C LYS A 420 9.21 14.69 25.73
N VAL A 421 8.82 14.42 24.50
CA VAL A 421 8.48 13.09 24.01
C VAL A 421 9.66 12.53 23.19
N PRO A 422 10.14 11.30 23.46
CA PRO A 422 11.21 10.69 22.70
C PRO A 422 10.78 10.33 21.29
N VAL A 423 11.66 10.55 20.31
CA VAL A 423 11.44 10.28 18.90
C VAL A 423 12.39 9.16 18.45
N HIS A 424 11.83 8.07 17.96
CA HIS A 424 12.57 6.94 17.38
C HIS A 424 12.62 7.07 15.87
N GLN A 425 13.78 6.77 15.27
CA GLN A 425 14.02 6.88 13.82
C GLN A 425 14.50 5.55 13.24
N VAL A 426 13.62 4.84 12.53
CA VAL A 426 13.95 3.55 11.91
C VAL A 426 14.94 3.72 10.75
N ARG A 427 14.93 4.87 10.09
CA ARG A 427 15.81 5.20 8.97
C ARG A 427 17.28 5.30 9.36
N ASP A 428 17.57 5.51 10.65
CA ASP A 428 18.93 5.39 11.20
C ASP A 428 19.52 3.99 11.03
N TYR A 429 18.69 2.95 10.91
CA TYR A 429 19.09 1.55 10.78
C TYR A 429 19.02 1.05 9.34
N THR A 430 18.04 1.46 8.58
CA THR A 430 17.73 0.89 7.26
C THR A 430 17.93 1.84 6.09
N GLY A 431 18.11 3.13 6.35
CA GLY A 431 18.01 4.16 5.31
C GLY A 431 16.56 4.45 4.92
N GLU A 432 16.38 5.27 3.88
CA GLU A 432 15.08 5.69 3.33
C GLU A 432 14.62 4.74 2.24
N GLY A 433 13.76 3.80 2.59
CA GLY A 433 13.09 2.86 1.69
C GLY A 433 11.69 3.32 1.27
N ARG A 434 11.39 4.60 1.39
CA ARG A 434 10.12 5.24 0.99
C ARG A 434 8.90 4.53 1.62
N ALA A 435 8.03 3.90 0.81
CA ALA A 435 6.86 3.20 1.34
C ALA A 435 7.22 2.07 2.31
N ALA A 436 8.32 1.36 2.07
CA ALA A 436 8.82 0.34 2.99
C ALA A 436 9.17 0.92 4.36
N SER A 437 9.82 2.10 4.39
CA SER A 437 10.21 2.77 5.64
C SER A 437 9.01 3.30 6.42
N SER A 438 7.97 3.80 5.75
CA SER A 438 6.76 4.29 6.46
C SER A 438 5.98 3.14 7.12
N ALA A 439 5.88 1.98 6.46
CA ALA A 439 5.33 0.77 7.08
C ALA A 439 6.24 0.24 8.19
N LEU A 440 7.58 0.31 8.01
CA LEU A 440 8.55 -0.14 9.00
C LEU A 440 8.51 0.69 10.29
N SER A 441 8.22 1.99 10.21
CA SER A 441 8.01 2.82 11.41
C SER A 441 6.89 2.28 12.29
N VAL A 442 5.78 1.85 11.68
CA VAL A 442 4.65 1.22 12.38
C VAL A 442 5.04 -0.17 12.93
N ALA A 443 5.72 -0.99 12.13
CA ALA A 443 6.17 -2.32 12.55
C ALA A 443 7.16 -2.23 13.73
N HIS A 444 8.11 -1.30 13.69
CA HIS A 444 9.06 -1.06 14.78
C HIS A 444 8.34 -0.60 16.06
N ALA A 445 7.38 0.31 15.95
CA ALA A 445 6.54 0.74 17.06
C ALA A 445 5.77 -0.44 17.69
N ALA A 446 5.19 -1.31 16.86
CA ALA A 446 4.49 -2.50 17.32
C ALA A 446 5.42 -3.49 18.03
N LEU A 447 6.62 -3.74 17.48
CA LEU A 447 7.66 -4.58 18.12
C LEU A 447 8.14 -4.00 19.46
N THR A 448 8.19 -2.68 19.59
CA THR A 448 8.52 -2.04 20.86
C THR A 448 7.40 -2.23 21.90
N LEU A 449 6.15 -2.01 21.49
CA LEU A 449 4.99 -2.14 22.40
C LEU A 449 4.78 -3.58 22.88
N SER A 450 5.05 -4.57 22.02
CA SER A 450 4.96 -6.00 22.38
C SER A 450 6.12 -6.48 23.25
N GLY A 451 7.22 -5.71 23.33
CA GLY A 451 8.42 -6.09 24.06
C GLY A 451 9.36 -7.06 23.34
N ASP A 452 9.18 -7.24 22.03
CA ASP A 452 10.08 -8.06 21.20
C ASP A 452 11.43 -7.35 20.93
N LEU A 453 11.44 -6.02 20.87
CA LEU A 453 12.67 -5.23 20.87
C LEU A 453 13.18 -5.00 22.28
N ALA A 454 14.50 -4.77 22.41
CA ALA A 454 15.10 -4.43 23.69
C ALA A 454 14.40 -3.19 24.28
N THR A 455 14.15 -3.22 25.60
CA THR A 455 13.47 -2.12 26.30
C THR A 455 14.31 -0.84 26.40
N ARG A 456 15.62 -0.93 26.19
CA ARG A 456 16.53 0.23 26.15
C ARG A 456 16.87 0.54 24.70
N GLN A 457 16.29 1.62 24.18
CA GLN A 457 16.44 2.04 22.79
C GLN A 457 16.98 3.44 22.66
N ASN A 458 17.71 3.71 21.58
CA ASN A 458 18.10 5.08 21.25
C ASN A 458 16.86 5.86 20.79
N ALA A 459 16.74 7.09 21.30
CA ALA A 459 15.73 8.05 20.86
C ALA A 459 16.32 9.45 20.83
N TYR A 460 15.64 10.34 20.15
CA TYR A 460 15.96 11.76 20.07
C TYR A 460 14.94 12.56 20.85
N TYR A 461 15.41 13.60 21.55
CA TYR A 461 14.58 14.69 22.03
C TYR A 461 14.84 15.88 21.13
N VAL A 462 13.82 16.37 20.47
CA VAL A 462 13.96 17.36 19.39
C VAL A 462 13.26 18.66 19.71
N THR A 463 14.00 19.75 19.54
CA THR A 463 13.48 21.12 19.48
C THR A 463 14.07 21.82 18.27
N THR A 464 13.60 23.01 17.95
CA THR A 464 14.19 23.83 16.87
C THR A 464 15.61 24.30 17.19
N GLU A 465 15.95 24.41 18.47
CA GLU A 465 17.29 24.87 18.92
C GLU A 465 18.26 23.71 19.10
N GLU A 466 17.79 22.59 19.67
CA GLU A 466 18.65 21.49 20.09
C GLU A 466 18.05 20.11 19.75
N VAL A 467 18.91 19.18 19.42
CA VAL A 467 18.59 17.74 19.31
C VAL A 467 19.56 16.97 20.22
N THR A 468 19.01 16.25 21.18
CA THR A 468 19.79 15.34 22.03
C THR A 468 19.43 13.89 21.71
N LYS A 469 20.41 12.97 21.80
CA LYS A 469 20.20 11.54 21.61
C LYS A 469 20.47 10.81 22.92
N GLU A 470 19.48 10.06 23.38
CA GLU A 470 19.52 9.35 24.66
C GLU A 470 19.09 7.90 24.51
N VAL A 471 19.43 7.09 25.51
CA VAL A 471 18.90 5.73 25.66
C VAL A 471 17.70 5.78 26.61
N VAL A 472 16.53 5.54 26.08
CA VAL A 472 15.26 5.58 26.83
C VAL A 472 14.77 4.17 27.20
N ASP A 473 14.00 4.06 28.27
CA ASP A 473 13.30 2.83 28.64
C ASP A 473 11.88 2.84 28.07
N THR A 474 11.62 1.94 27.14
CA THR A 474 10.35 1.83 26.40
C THR A 474 9.30 0.95 27.09
N SER A 475 9.64 0.32 28.24
CA SER A 475 8.76 -0.66 28.92
C SER A 475 7.43 -0.06 29.39
N ALA A 476 7.43 1.25 29.70
CA ALA A 476 6.26 1.96 30.18
C ALA A 476 5.36 2.52 29.08
N TYR A 477 5.74 2.45 27.80
CA TYR A 477 4.94 2.99 26.70
C TYR A 477 3.58 2.32 26.63
N LYS A 478 2.53 3.13 26.46
CA LYS A 478 1.13 2.71 26.32
C LYS A 478 0.56 3.14 24.98
N TYR A 479 0.77 4.40 24.61
CA TYR A 479 0.36 4.97 23.34
C TYR A 479 1.58 5.53 22.61
N VAL A 480 1.75 5.13 21.37
CA VAL A 480 2.81 5.65 20.53
C VAL A 480 2.24 6.15 19.21
N LEU A 481 2.87 7.19 18.68
CA LEU A 481 2.54 7.82 17.41
C LEU A 481 3.56 7.39 16.35
N ALA A 482 3.11 6.91 15.21
CA ALA A 482 3.95 6.79 14.00
C ALA A 482 3.54 7.85 12.99
N THR A 483 4.51 8.52 12.36
CA THR A 483 4.25 9.55 11.34
C THR A 483 5.00 9.25 10.06
N SER A 484 4.49 9.78 8.95
CA SER A 484 5.16 9.75 7.66
C SER A 484 4.87 11.00 6.83
N CYS A 485 5.80 11.33 5.94
CA CYS A 485 5.73 12.45 5.02
C CYS A 485 6.08 11.99 3.61
N ALA A 486 5.46 12.60 2.60
CA ALA A 486 5.82 12.42 1.21
C ALA A 486 5.98 13.77 0.49
N ILE A 487 6.78 13.77 -0.57
CA ILE A 487 6.95 14.92 -1.47
C ILE A 487 5.57 15.39 -1.96
N GLY A 488 5.35 16.70 -1.97
CA GLY A 488 4.06 17.31 -2.30
C GLY A 488 3.22 17.67 -1.07
N GLY A 489 3.74 17.43 0.16
CA GLY A 489 3.09 17.82 1.42
C GLY A 489 1.96 16.86 1.84
N SER A 490 2.12 15.57 1.62
CA SER A 490 1.23 14.53 2.15
C SER A 490 1.77 13.98 3.44
N TYR A 491 0.89 13.80 4.44
CA TYR A 491 1.25 13.31 5.77
C TYR A 491 0.30 12.22 6.23
N ALA A 492 0.80 11.27 7.02
CA ALA A 492 0.00 10.32 7.75
C ALA A 492 0.49 10.21 9.20
N ALA A 493 -0.44 9.97 10.09
CA ALA A 493 -0.23 9.71 11.50
C ALA A 493 -1.05 8.49 11.93
N VAL A 494 -0.45 7.59 12.70
CA VAL A 494 -1.10 6.37 13.22
C VAL A 494 -0.80 6.26 14.71
N ILE A 495 -1.84 6.05 15.52
CA ILE A 495 -1.74 5.79 16.94
C ILE A 495 -1.83 4.30 17.21
N LEU A 496 -0.80 3.76 17.84
CA LEU A 496 -0.77 2.40 18.34
C LEU A 496 -0.88 2.38 19.87
N LYS A 497 -1.57 1.37 20.38
CA LYS A 497 -1.74 1.14 21.80
C LYS A 497 -1.20 -0.23 22.19
N LYS A 498 -0.50 -0.26 23.33
CA LYS A 498 -0.03 -1.52 23.96
C LYS A 498 -1.21 -2.42 24.29
N VAL A 499 -1.10 -3.67 23.93
CA VAL A 499 -2.05 -4.71 24.32
C VAL A 499 -1.73 -5.15 25.75
N ALA A 500 -2.78 -5.31 26.57
CA ALA A 500 -2.65 -5.69 27.98
C ALA A 500 -2.25 -7.16 28.16
#